data_1e2afff97aeb7ebe5a76c848120cfaeb
#
_entry.id   1e2afff97aeb7ebe5a76c848120cfaeb
#
_cell.length_a   1.000
_cell.length_b   1.000
_cell.length_c   1.000
_cell.angle_alpha   90.00
_cell.angle_beta   90.00
_cell.angle_gamma   90.00
#
_symmetry.space_group_name_H-M   'P 1'
#
loop_
_entity.id
_entity.type
_entity.pdbx_description
1 polymer ?
#
loop_
_entity_poly.entity_id
_entity_poly.type
_entity_poly.pdbx_seq_one_letter_code
_entity_poly.pdbx_strand_id
1 'polypeptide(L)'
;MSALCSFVPFVMVYQVLLFLIEGNADAGAALQYGIIAAVAIVGKFAFAIASGACSHIGAFNTLYQVRAQISRHIAKVNLGSFDQTTSGALKKVIIEDVERIEKFLAHQIPDIVAAACTPAIMFCYLLTLNVPMALGMLVPVVLGVAVQLFAMAATGKQMPTYHRLLAKLNAAIMQFINGMPVMKAYRLDAKGYREYADAVTEYNEFWKQCTKSQGYSYGVFVAIVESGILFVLPLGGVLYLQAPFRPPTTCSS
;
A
#
# COMPACT_ATOMS: atom_id res chain seq x y z
N MET A 1 -13.24 1.55 11.96
CA MET A 1 -14.69 1.58 11.60
C MET A 1 -14.91 1.21 10.14
N SER A 2 -14.25 1.83 9.15
CA SER A 2 -14.40 1.48 7.72
C SER A 2 -14.10 -0.01 7.44
N ALA A 3 -13.05 -0.60 8.06
CA ALA A 3 -12.73 -2.01 7.93
C ALA A 3 -13.84 -2.94 8.46
N LEU A 4 -14.48 -2.59 9.58
CA LEU A 4 -15.62 -3.34 10.11
C LEU A 4 -16.81 -3.31 9.15
N CYS A 5 -17.16 -2.12 8.63
CA CYS A 5 -18.23 -1.98 7.65
C CYS A 5 -17.93 -2.72 6.34
N SER A 6 -16.65 -2.86 5.94
CA SER A 6 -16.27 -3.66 4.78
C SER A 6 -16.56 -5.14 4.94
N PHE A 7 -16.56 -5.63 6.17
CA PHE A 7 -16.74 -7.05 6.47
C PHE A 7 -18.22 -7.47 6.53
N VAL A 8 -19.10 -6.58 6.96
CA VAL A 8 -20.53 -6.86 7.14
C VAL A 8 -21.20 -7.47 5.89
N PRO A 9 -21.00 -6.98 4.66
CA PRO A 9 -21.61 -7.56 3.47
C PRO A 9 -21.25 -9.05 3.26
N PHE A 10 -20.02 -9.45 3.55
CA PHE A 10 -19.59 -10.85 3.45
C PHE A 10 -20.30 -11.73 4.47
N VAL A 11 -20.48 -11.25 5.71
CA VAL A 11 -21.27 -11.96 6.73
C VAL A 11 -22.72 -12.09 6.31
N MET A 12 -23.30 -11.03 5.74
CA MET A 12 -24.70 -11.06 5.29
C MET A 12 -24.90 -12.07 4.13
N VAL A 13 -23.97 -12.10 3.17
CA VAL A 13 -23.99 -13.11 2.09
C VAL A 13 -23.89 -14.53 2.67
N TYR A 14 -23.01 -14.75 3.64
CA TYR A 14 -22.89 -16.03 4.31
C TYR A 14 -24.19 -16.45 5.00
N GLN A 15 -24.87 -15.54 5.71
CA GLN A 15 -26.15 -15.79 6.36
C GLN A 15 -27.24 -16.15 5.33
N VAL A 16 -27.32 -15.42 4.22
CA VAL A 16 -28.27 -15.72 3.13
C VAL A 16 -28.03 -17.11 2.55
N LEU A 17 -26.75 -17.50 2.36
CA LEU A 17 -26.40 -18.85 1.87
C LEU A 17 -26.82 -19.93 2.86
N LEU A 18 -26.61 -19.74 4.15
CA LEU A 18 -27.08 -20.69 5.17
C LEU A 18 -28.60 -20.85 5.15
N PHE A 19 -29.34 -19.75 5.06
CA PHE A 19 -30.80 -19.78 4.95
C PHE A 19 -31.32 -20.56 3.75
N LEU A 20 -30.64 -20.44 2.59
CA LEU A 20 -30.95 -21.18 1.38
C LEU A 20 -30.68 -22.67 1.53
N ILE A 21 -29.57 -23.05 2.20
CA ILE A 21 -29.19 -24.45 2.44
C ILE A 21 -30.15 -25.12 3.41
N GLU A 22 -30.66 -24.41 4.41
CA GLU A 22 -31.64 -24.91 5.40
C GLU A 22 -33.05 -25.05 4.83
N GLY A 23 -33.28 -24.64 3.59
CA GLY A 23 -34.59 -24.75 2.92
C GLY A 23 -35.61 -23.72 3.39
N ASN A 24 -35.26 -22.76 4.23
CA ASN A 24 -36.08 -21.69 4.77
C ASN A 24 -35.98 -20.44 3.86
N ALA A 25 -36.35 -20.56 2.59
CA ALA A 25 -36.32 -19.42 1.67
C ALA A 25 -37.40 -18.38 2.00
N ASP A 26 -37.16 -17.55 3.01
CA ASP A 26 -38.00 -16.37 3.29
C ASP A 26 -37.44 -15.15 2.55
N ALA A 27 -38.21 -14.66 1.56
CA ALA A 27 -37.86 -13.47 0.80
C ALA A 27 -37.73 -12.22 1.70
N GLY A 28 -38.46 -12.16 2.81
CA GLY A 28 -38.38 -11.08 3.78
C GLY A 28 -37.04 -11.02 4.49
N ALA A 29 -36.55 -12.17 4.96
CA ALA A 29 -35.26 -12.27 5.60
C ALA A 29 -34.10 -11.95 4.62
N ALA A 30 -34.17 -12.46 3.39
CA ALA A 30 -33.16 -12.14 2.36
C ALA A 30 -33.11 -10.64 2.06
N LEU A 31 -34.26 -9.97 2.00
CA LEU A 31 -34.32 -8.53 1.80
C LEU A 31 -33.72 -7.75 2.98
N GLN A 32 -33.98 -8.17 4.21
CA GLN A 32 -33.37 -7.55 5.40
C GLN A 32 -31.86 -7.62 5.39
N TYR A 33 -31.27 -8.80 5.10
CA TYR A 33 -29.83 -8.94 4.97
C TYR A 33 -29.25 -8.11 3.84
N GLY A 34 -29.96 -7.99 2.72
CA GLY A 34 -29.61 -7.11 1.60
C GLY A 34 -29.56 -5.63 2.01
N ILE A 35 -30.56 -5.16 2.77
CA ILE A 35 -30.61 -3.79 3.28
C ILE A 35 -29.45 -3.53 4.26
N ILE A 36 -29.18 -4.45 5.19
CA ILE A 36 -28.07 -4.34 6.14
C ILE A 36 -26.74 -4.24 5.39
N ALA A 37 -26.53 -5.08 4.37
CA ALA A 37 -25.34 -5.04 3.54
C ALA A 37 -25.20 -3.69 2.80
N ALA A 38 -26.30 -3.16 2.23
CA ALA A 38 -26.30 -1.87 1.56
C ALA A 38 -25.96 -0.72 2.52
N VAL A 39 -26.56 -0.69 3.70
CA VAL A 39 -26.27 0.31 4.75
C VAL A 39 -24.80 0.21 5.21
N ALA A 40 -24.27 -0.99 5.35
CA ALA A 40 -22.87 -1.20 5.71
C ALA A 40 -21.90 -0.68 4.62
N ILE A 41 -22.25 -0.86 3.35
CA ILE A 41 -21.45 -0.31 2.22
C ILE A 41 -21.48 1.23 2.26
N VAL A 42 -22.63 1.85 2.43
CA VAL A 42 -22.73 3.31 2.57
C VAL A 42 -21.92 3.79 3.78
N GLY A 43 -22.06 3.12 4.92
CA GLY A 43 -21.27 3.39 6.12
C GLY A 43 -19.75 3.28 5.89
N LYS A 44 -19.32 2.25 5.17
CA LYS A 44 -17.90 2.11 4.78
C LYS A 44 -17.35 3.34 4.06
N PHE A 45 -18.08 3.82 3.04
CA PHE A 45 -17.65 5.00 2.29
C PHE A 45 -17.71 6.28 3.14
N ALA A 46 -18.74 6.46 3.97
CA ALA A 46 -18.84 7.59 4.88
C ALA A 46 -17.66 7.63 5.87
N PHE A 47 -17.32 6.50 6.48
CA PHE A 47 -16.17 6.41 7.37
C PHE A 47 -14.83 6.57 6.63
N ALA A 48 -14.72 6.11 5.39
CA ALA A 48 -13.50 6.31 4.59
C ALA A 48 -13.29 7.79 4.28
N ILE A 49 -14.34 8.50 3.87
CA ILE A 49 -14.31 9.95 3.61
C ILE A 49 -13.95 10.72 4.89
N ALA A 50 -14.62 10.41 6.00
CA ALA A 50 -14.33 11.04 7.28
C ALA A 50 -12.89 10.79 7.74
N SER A 51 -12.39 9.57 7.60
CA SER A 51 -11.01 9.22 7.91
C SER A 51 -10.01 10.00 7.07
N GLY A 52 -10.25 10.08 5.74
CA GLY A 52 -9.43 10.86 4.82
C GLY A 52 -9.41 12.34 5.20
N ALA A 53 -10.57 12.94 5.45
CA ALA A 53 -10.66 14.34 5.87
C ALA A 53 -9.90 14.61 7.18
N CYS A 54 -10.09 13.78 8.20
CA CYS A 54 -9.35 13.90 9.46
C CYS A 54 -7.84 13.74 9.28
N SER A 55 -7.42 12.79 8.44
CA SER A 55 -6.00 12.52 8.17
C SER A 55 -5.34 13.72 7.46
N HIS A 56 -5.99 14.30 6.45
CA HIS A 56 -5.50 15.49 5.76
C HIS A 56 -5.46 16.71 6.65
N ILE A 57 -6.49 16.97 7.47
CA ILE A 57 -6.48 18.07 8.43
C ILE A 57 -5.33 17.90 9.43
N GLY A 58 -5.14 16.69 9.97
CA GLY A 58 -4.03 16.39 10.86
C GLY A 58 -2.66 16.60 10.20
N ALA A 59 -2.50 16.13 8.97
CA ALA A 59 -1.27 16.30 8.19
C ALA A 59 -0.97 17.78 7.95
N PHE A 60 -1.92 18.58 7.45
CA PHE A 60 -1.73 20.01 7.21
C PHE A 60 -1.39 20.80 8.47
N ASN A 61 -2.05 20.50 9.60
CA ASN A 61 -1.71 21.12 10.88
C ASN A 61 -0.28 20.78 11.31
N THR A 62 0.14 19.53 11.13
CA THR A 62 1.51 19.10 11.43
C THR A 62 2.52 19.82 10.53
N LEU A 63 2.26 19.90 9.22
CA LEU A 63 3.10 20.62 8.27
C LEU A 63 3.25 22.10 8.65
N TYR A 64 2.13 22.75 8.98
CA TYR A 64 2.17 24.13 9.43
C TYR A 64 3.10 24.31 10.64
N GLN A 65 2.96 23.45 11.65
CA GLN A 65 3.80 23.50 12.84
C GLN A 65 5.28 23.27 12.53
N VAL A 66 5.58 22.26 11.70
CA VAL A 66 6.96 21.96 11.29
C VAL A 66 7.57 23.14 10.53
N ARG A 67 6.86 23.69 9.53
CA ARG A 67 7.33 24.87 8.79
C ARG A 67 7.54 26.09 9.71
N ALA A 68 6.62 26.34 10.64
CA ALA A 68 6.75 27.42 11.61
C ALA A 68 7.94 27.22 12.57
N GLN A 69 8.23 25.98 12.97
CA GLN A 69 9.40 25.65 13.79
C GLN A 69 10.70 25.83 13.01
N ILE A 70 10.76 25.34 11.77
CA ILE A 70 11.93 25.53 10.89
C ILE A 70 12.19 27.03 10.68
N SER A 71 11.17 27.81 10.33
CA SER A 71 11.30 29.26 10.13
C SER A 71 11.80 29.99 11.38
N ARG A 72 11.26 29.62 12.55
CA ARG A 72 11.73 30.18 13.83
C ARG A 72 13.15 29.77 14.17
N HIS A 73 13.56 28.56 13.80
CA HIS A 73 14.93 28.11 14.02
C HIS A 73 15.91 28.87 13.12
N ILE A 74 15.58 28.98 11.83
CA ILE A 74 16.36 29.71 10.83
C ILE A 74 16.58 31.21 11.28
N ALA A 75 15.54 31.82 11.78
CA ALA A 75 15.63 33.23 12.28
C ALA A 75 16.57 33.39 13.48
N LYS A 76 16.92 32.35 14.20
CA LYS A 76 17.82 32.39 15.38
C LYS A 76 19.23 31.91 15.05
N VAL A 77 19.48 31.34 13.90
CA VAL A 77 20.79 30.81 13.50
C VAL A 77 21.69 31.97 13.04
N ASN A 78 22.97 31.95 13.41
CA ASN A 78 23.96 32.95 13.02
C ASN A 78 24.17 32.98 11.50
N LEU A 79 24.32 34.15 10.91
CA LEU A 79 24.56 34.34 9.48
C LEU A 79 25.74 33.52 8.92
N GLY A 80 26.80 33.33 9.69
CA GLY A 80 27.93 32.48 9.26
C GLY A 80 27.61 31.00 9.02
N SER A 81 26.51 30.49 9.58
CA SER A 81 26.05 29.12 9.32
C SER A 81 25.43 28.97 7.92
N PHE A 82 25.04 30.07 7.30
CA PHE A 82 24.48 30.06 5.94
C PHE A 82 25.55 30.02 4.84
N ASP A 83 26.80 30.36 5.15
CA ASP A 83 27.90 30.27 4.18
C ASP A 83 28.17 28.82 3.70
N GLN A 84 27.80 27.83 4.50
CA GLN A 84 27.95 26.41 4.17
C GLN A 84 26.69 25.78 3.55
N THR A 85 25.56 26.51 3.54
CA THR A 85 24.27 25.95 3.08
C THR A 85 23.71 26.81 1.95
N THR A 86 23.48 26.21 0.79
CA THR A 86 22.90 26.93 -0.34
C THR A 86 21.40 27.19 -0.09
N SER A 87 20.90 28.35 -0.56
CA SER A 87 19.48 28.69 -0.52
C SER A 87 18.60 27.60 -1.16
N GLY A 88 19.13 26.88 -2.16
CA GLY A 88 18.47 25.75 -2.80
C GLY A 88 18.30 24.53 -1.88
N ALA A 89 19.33 24.22 -1.06
CA ALA A 89 19.23 23.14 -0.08
C ALA A 89 18.19 23.44 0.99
N LEU A 90 18.15 24.69 1.47
CA LEU A 90 17.18 25.13 2.46
C LEU A 90 15.74 25.08 1.91
N LYS A 91 15.55 25.56 0.67
CA LYS A 91 14.27 25.45 -0.05
C LYS A 91 13.80 24.01 -0.16
N LYS A 92 14.70 23.09 -0.51
CA LYS A 92 14.40 21.66 -0.61
C LYS A 92 13.85 21.12 0.71
N VAL A 93 14.52 21.37 1.82
CA VAL A 93 14.08 20.91 3.14
C VAL A 93 12.70 21.47 3.50
N ILE A 94 12.49 22.79 3.34
CA ILE A 94 11.25 23.45 3.77
C ILE A 94 10.05 23.04 2.90
N ILE A 95 10.28 22.81 1.62
CA ILE A 95 9.20 22.52 0.67
C ILE A 95 9.11 21.02 0.42
N GLU A 96 10.14 20.39 -0.15
CA GLU A 96 10.06 19.02 -0.66
C GLU A 96 10.07 17.98 0.46
N ASP A 97 10.98 18.10 1.44
CA ASP A 97 11.08 17.09 2.50
C ASP A 97 9.89 17.19 3.47
N VAL A 98 9.39 18.38 3.74
CA VAL A 98 8.17 18.59 4.54
C VAL A 98 6.93 18.04 3.81
N GLU A 99 6.83 18.21 2.49
CA GLU A 99 5.73 17.64 1.69
C GLU A 99 5.72 16.09 1.70
N ARG A 100 6.89 15.46 1.82
CA ARG A 100 6.97 13.99 2.01
C ARG A 100 6.33 13.54 3.33
N ILE A 101 6.43 14.34 4.39
CA ILE A 101 5.78 14.07 5.67
C ILE A 101 4.26 14.10 5.51
N GLU A 102 3.72 15.02 4.70
CA GLU A 102 2.30 15.05 4.39
C GLU A 102 1.82 13.72 3.79
N LYS A 103 2.48 13.27 2.71
CA LYS A 103 2.11 12.01 2.05
C LYS A 103 2.15 10.83 3.01
N PHE A 104 3.13 10.80 3.91
CA PHE A 104 3.22 9.77 4.93
C PHE A 104 2.04 9.82 5.90
N LEU A 105 1.76 10.98 6.47
CA LEU A 105 0.71 11.16 7.47
C LEU A 105 -0.70 11.03 6.89
N ALA A 106 -0.94 11.62 5.70
CA ALA A 106 -2.25 11.68 5.10
C ALA A 106 -2.68 10.35 4.45
N HIS A 107 -1.74 9.58 3.90
CA HIS A 107 -2.05 8.39 3.11
C HIS A 107 -1.45 7.12 3.71
N GLN A 108 -0.14 7.08 3.98
CA GLN A 108 0.51 5.83 4.37
C GLN A 108 0.06 5.33 5.74
N ILE A 109 -0.12 6.21 6.73
CA ILE A 109 -0.57 5.78 8.07
C ILE A 109 -1.98 5.20 8.01
N PRO A 110 -3.01 5.86 7.42
CA PRO A 110 -4.33 5.25 7.26
C PRO A 110 -4.32 3.93 6.51
N ASP A 111 -3.51 3.82 5.45
CA ASP A 111 -3.41 2.61 4.64
C ASP A 111 -2.79 1.45 5.42
N ILE A 112 -1.72 1.70 6.19
CA ILE A 112 -1.09 0.69 7.07
C ILE A 112 -2.09 0.19 8.13
N VAL A 113 -2.82 1.11 8.77
CA VAL A 113 -3.84 0.74 9.76
C VAL A 113 -4.95 -0.08 9.12
N ALA A 114 -5.45 0.32 7.95
CA ALA A 114 -6.48 -0.43 7.23
C ALA A 114 -5.98 -1.82 6.80
N ALA A 115 -4.75 -1.90 6.27
CA ALA A 115 -4.12 -3.15 5.85
C ALA A 115 -3.89 -4.13 7.02
N ALA A 116 -3.63 -3.62 8.22
CA ALA A 116 -3.47 -4.45 9.41
C ALA A 116 -4.81 -4.85 10.03
N CYS A 117 -5.74 -3.90 10.15
CA CYS A 117 -7.03 -4.12 10.83
C CYS A 117 -7.96 -5.04 10.04
N THR A 118 -7.99 -4.93 8.69
CA THR A 118 -8.93 -5.71 7.88
C THR A 118 -8.69 -7.22 8.00
N PRO A 119 -7.47 -7.75 7.76
CA PRO A 119 -7.22 -9.18 7.92
C PRO A 119 -7.30 -9.63 9.39
N ALA A 120 -6.93 -8.78 10.35
CA ALA A 120 -7.06 -9.13 11.77
C ALA A 120 -8.54 -9.34 12.18
N ILE A 121 -9.44 -8.46 11.76
CA ILE A 121 -10.88 -8.59 12.02
C ILE A 121 -11.42 -9.87 11.37
N MET A 122 -11.04 -10.12 10.10
CA MET A 122 -11.44 -11.32 9.38
C MET A 122 -10.97 -12.59 10.09
N PHE A 123 -9.71 -12.61 10.52
CA PHE A 123 -9.13 -13.73 11.25
C PHE A 123 -9.82 -13.98 12.59
N CYS A 124 -10.06 -12.91 13.37
CA CYS A 124 -10.82 -13.01 14.62
C CYS A 124 -12.23 -13.57 14.42
N TYR A 125 -12.91 -13.15 13.35
CA TYR A 125 -14.23 -13.69 13.03
C TYR A 125 -14.17 -15.18 12.67
N LEU A 126 -13.21 -15.59 11.83
CA LEU A 126 -13.03 -16.99 11.45
C LEU A 126 -12.70 -17.88 12.66
N LEU A 127 -11.95 -17.38 13.63
CA LEU A 127 -11.69 -18.08 14.89
C LEU A 127 -12.98 -18.39 15.66
N THR A 128 -13.98 -17.52 15.62
CA THR A 128 -15.28 -17.76 16.27
C THR A 128 -16.12 -18.82 15.57
N LEU A 129 -15.92 -19.01 14.25
CA LEU A 129 -16.63 -20.01 13.47
C LEU A 129 -15.95 -21.38 13.54
N ASN A 130 -14.67 -21.47 13.24
CA ASN A 130 -13.93 -22.73 13.23
C ASN A 130 -12.41 -22.48 13.30
N VAL A 131 -11.79 -22.86 14.41
CA VAL A 131 -10.36 -22.65 14.67
C VAL A 131 -9.45 -23.34 13.62
N PRO A 132 -9.64 -24.62 13.26
CA PRO A 132 -8.86 -25.27 12.21
C PRO A 132 -8.93 -24.55 10.85
N MET A 133 -10.09 -24.06 10.44
CA MET A 133 -10.25 -23.30 9.20
C MET A 133 -9.54 -21.94 9.26
N ALA A 134 -9.62 -21.25 10.39
CA ALA A 134 -8.91 -19.99 10.60
C ALA A 134 -7.39 -20.17 10.48
N LEU A 135 -6.84 -21.22 11.10
CA LEU A 135 -5.42 -21.54 11.01
C LEU A 135 -5.01 -21.94 9.58
N GLY A 136 -5.84 -22.70 8.87
CA GLY A 136 -5.59 -23.03 7.46
C GLY A 136 -5.51 -21.80 6.54
N MET A 137 -6.30 -20.77 6.82
CA MET A 137 -6.26 -19.51 6.08
C MET A 137 -5.02 -18.66 6.37
N LEU A 138 -4.31 -18.88 7.48
CA LEU A 138 -3.03 -18.22 7.74
C LEU A 138 -1.91 -18.71 6.82
N VAL A 139 -1.99 -19.95 6.34
CA VAL A 139 -0.92 -20.55 5.52
C VAL A 139 -0.59 -19.70 4.29
N PRO A 140 -1.55 -19.39 3.39
CA PRO A 140 -1.25 -18.56 2.22
C PRO A 140 -0.80 -17.13 2.61
N VAL A 141 -1.30 -16.57 3.70
CA VAL A 141 -0.89 -15.24 4.18
C VAL A 141 0.57 -15.25 4.61
N VAL A 142 0.96 -16.22 5.44
CA VAL A 142 2.36 -16.36 5.92
C VAL A 142 3.31 -16.61 4.75
N LEU A 143 2.93 -17.50 3.82
CA LEU A 143 3.73 -17.78 2.62
C LEU A 143 3.85 -16.52 1.74
N GLY A 144 2.78 -15.80 1.51
CA GLY A 144 2.79 -14.56 0.73
C GLY A 144 3.68 -13.50 1.37
N VAL A 145 3.55 -13.27 2.67
CA VAL A 145 4.41 -12.34 3.42
C VAL A 145 5.88 -12.77 3.33
N ALA A 146 6.19 -14.05 3.47
CA ALA A 146 7.56 -14.55 3.36
C ALA A 146 8.15 -14.28 1.96
N VAL A 147 7.40 -14.54 0.89
CA VAL A 147 7.81 -14.23 -0.49
C VAL A 147 8.06 -12.73 -0.65
N GLN A 148 7.18 -11.88 -0.13
CA GLN A 148 7.32 -10.44 -0.23
C GLN A 148 8.53 -9.90 0.54
N LEU A 149 8.79 -10.39 1.74
CA LEU A 149 9.98 -10.02 2.52
C LEU A 149 11.27 -10.43 1.81
N PHE A 150 11.29 -11.62 1.21
CA PHE A 150 12.44 -12.07 0.43
C PHE A 150 12.67 -11.19 -0.81
N ALA A 151 11.61 -10.83 -1.53
CA ALA A 151 11.67 -9.92 -2.67
C ALA A 151 12.17 -8.52 -2.27
N MET A 152 11.70 -7.98 -1.13
CA MET A 152 12.17 -6.70 -0.60
C MET A 152 13.66 -6.74 -0.23
N ALA A 153 14.12 -7.81 0.40
CA ALA A 153 15.53 -7.98 0.74
C ALA A 153 16.42 -8.06 -0.53
N ALA A 154 15.95 -8.72 -1.58
CA ALA A 154 16.63 -8.77 -2.87
C ALA A 154 16.70 -7.39 -3.54
N THR A 155 15.60 -6.63 -3.52
CA THR A 155 15.54 -5.25 -4.05
C THR A 155 16.42 -4.29 -3.26
N GLY A 156 16.47 -4.42 -1.94
CA GLY A 156 17.33 -3.60 -1.09
C GLY A 156 18.82 -3.67 -1.47
N LYS A 157 19.28 -4.83 -1.93
CA LYS A 157 20.66 -4.99 -2.42
C LYS A 157 20.95 -4.22 -3.71
N GLN A 158 19.94 -3.84 -4.47
CA GLN A 158 20.07 -3.08 -5.72
C GLN A 158 20.03 -1.55 -5.49
N MET A 159 19.65 -1.10 -4.31
CA MET A 159 19.50 0.32 -3.97
C MET A 159 20.79 1.15 -4.16
N PRO A 160 21.99 0.68 -3.82
CA PRO A 160 23.22 1.41 -4.11
C PRO A 160 23.47 1.62 -5.61
N THR A 161 23.15 0.61 -6.43
CA THR A 161 23.26 0.69 -7.89
C THR A 161 22.25 1.72 -8.44
N TYR A 162 21.01 1.71 -7.95
CA TYR A 162 20.01 2.70 -8.28
C TYR A 162 20.50 4.14 -8.04
N HIS A 163 21.01 4.42 -6.83
CA HIS A 163 21.49 5.75 -6.48
C HIS A 163 22.69 6.18 -7.33
N ARG A 164 23.59 5.27 -7.66
CA ARG A 164 24.73 5.54 -8.54
C ARG A 164 24.26 5.89 -9.96
N LEU A 165 23.34 5.13 -10.53
CA LEU A 165 22.80 5.36 -11.88
C LEU A 165 21.99 6.64 -11.94
N LEU A 166 21.21 6.94 -10.91
CA LEU A 166 20.46 8.19 -10.81
C LEU A 166 21.39 9.40 -10.73
N ALA A 167 22.46 9.31 -9.95
CA ALA A 167 23.48 10.37 -9.87
C ALA A 167 24.18 10.58 -11.22
N LYS A 168 24.54 9.48 -11.92
CA LYS A 168 25.13 9.54 -13.26
C LYS A 168 24.19 10.20 -14.26
N LEU A 169 22.92 9.80 -14.25
CA LEU A 169 21.90 10.39 -15.12
C LEU A 169 21.72 11.91 -14.85
N ASN A 170 21.62 12.30 -13.58
CA ASN A 170 21.50 13.71 -13.21
C ASN A 170 22.73 14.52 -13.64
N ALA A 171 23.95 13.98 -13.48
CA ALA A 171 25.16 14.64 -13.97
C ALA A 171 25.15 14.80 -15.48
N ALA A 172 24.79 13.77 -16.23
CA ALA A 172 24.68 13.82 -17.70
C ALA A 172 23.61 14.84 -18.18
N ILE A 173 22.46 14.92 -17.48
CA ILE A 173 21.42 15.92 -17.76
C ILE A 173 21.98 17.34 -17.57
N MET A 174 22.65 17.60 -16.44
CA MET A 174 23.20 18.93 -16.15
C MET A 174 24.30 19.31 -17.13
N GLN A 175 25.17 18.38 -17.49
CA GLN A 175 26.22 18.58 -18.50
C GLN A 175 25.61 18.88 -19.88
N PHE A 176 24.57 18.14 -20.27
CA PHE A 176 23.84 18.36 -21.52
C PHE A 176 23.19 19.75 -21.55
N ILE A 177 22.46 20.13 -20.48
CA ILE A 177 21.80 21.45 -20.41
C ILE A 177 22.82 22.59 -20.45
N ASN A 178 23.88 22.50 -19.64
CA ASN A 178 24.91 23.53 -19.57
C ASN A 178 25.75 23.63 -20.87
N GLY A 179 25.94 22.50 -21.56
CA GLY A 179 26.65 22.43 -22.84
C GLY A 179 25.82 22.84 -24.05
N MET A 180 24.49 22.93 -23.92
CA MET A 180 23.56 23.20 -25.03
C MET A 180 23.87 24.50 -25.79
N PRO A 181 24.20 25.64 -25.14
CA PRO A 181 24.53 26.89 -25.88
C PRO A 181 25.79 26.71 -26.76
N VAL A 182 26.81 26.02 -26.23
CA VAL A 182 28.07 25.74 -26.95
C VAL A 182 27.81 24.79 -28.12
N MET A 183 27.06 23.73 -27.91
CA MET A 183 26.69 22.78 -28.96
C MET A 183 25.92 23.47 -30.11
N LYS A 184 24.96 24.34 -29.78
CA LYS A 184 24.23 25.12 -30.78
C LYS A 184 25.12 26.10 -31.53
N ALA A 185 26.02 26.82 -30.85
CA ALA A 185 26.92 27.78 -31.47
C ALA A 185 27.89 27.12 -32.45
N TYR A 186 28.38 25.93 -32.17
CA TYR A 186 29.35 25.23 -33.01
C TYR A 186 28.73 24.12 -33.88
N ARG A 187 27.39 23.98 -33.88
CA ARG A 187 26.65 22.91 -34.60
C ARG A 187 27.17 21.50 -34.25
N LEU A 188 27.59 21.30 -33.01
CA LEU A 188 28.12 20.03 -32.51
C LEU A 188 26.96 19.15 -32.05
N ASP A 189 26.56 18.22 -32.88
CA ASP A 189 25.33 17.43 -32.62
C ASP A 189 25.55 16.07 -31.91
N ALA A 190 26.77 15.54 -31.89
CA ALA A 190 26.89 14.09 -31.67
C ALA A 190 27.49 13.66 -30.35
N LYS A 191 28.42 14.40 -29.73
CA LYS A 191 29.14 13.89 -28.52
C LYS A 191 28.39 14.13 -27.21
N GLY A 192 27.83 15.32 -26.99
CA GLY A 192 27.07 15.63 -25.78
C GLY A 192 25.74 14.86 -25.69
N TYR A 193 25.16 14.56 -26.85
CA TYR A 193 23.95 13.72 -26.92
C TYR A 193 24.23 12.26 -26.60
N ARG A 194 25.40 11.71 -26.97
CA ARG A 194 25.75 10.31 -26.68
C ARG A 194 25.86 10.03 -25.19
N GLU A 195 26.58 10.84 -24.46
CA GLU A 195 26.78 10.62 -23.03
C GLU A 195 25.47 10.65 -22.25
N TYR A 196 24.58 11.57 -22.60
CA TYR A 196 23.22 11.62 -22.06
C TYR A 196 22.40 10.39 -22.48
N ALA A 197 22.41 10.01 -23.76
CA ALA A 197 21.67 8.86 -24.26
C ALA A 197 22.15 7.55 -23.62
N ASP A 198 23.45 7.38 -23.42
CA ASP A 198 24.03 6.22 -22.74
C ASP A 198 23.61 6.15 -21.26
N ALA A 199 23.60 7.30 -20.55
CA ALA A 199 23.15 7.35 -19.16
C ALA A 199 21.64 7.04 -19.04
N VAL A 200 20.81 7.55 -19.95
CA VAL A 200 19.37 7.22 -19.99
C VAL A 200 19.17 5.74 -20.29
N THR A 201 19.91 5.18 -21.22
CA THR A 201 19.78 3.77 -21.60
C THR A 201 20.19 2.87 -20.44
N GLU A 202 21.32 3.14 -19.79
CA GLU A 202 21.79 2.37 -18.64
C GLU A 202 20.79 2.38 -17.46
N TYR A 203 20.23 3.56 -17.18
CA TYR A 203 19.19 3.72 -16.16
C TYR A 203 17.91 2.97 -16.52
N ASN A 204 17.49 3.02 -17.79
CA ASN A 204 16.30 2.32 -18.27
C ASN A 204 16.47 0.80 -18.24
N GLU A 205 17.63 0.27 -18.67
CA GLU A 205 17.91 -1.17 -18.58
C GLU A 205 17.93 -1.68 -17.15
N PHE A 206 18.48 -0.91 -16.21
CA PHE A 206 18.40 -1.23 -14.80
C PHE A 206 16.94 -1.33 -14.32
N TRP A 207 16.10 -0.36 -14.69
CA TRP A 207 14.69 -0.39 -14.31
C TRP A 207 13.93 -1.54 -14.95
N LYS A 208 14.20 -1.87 -16.20
CA LYS A 208 13.61 -3.05 -16.87
C LYS A 208 13.94 -4.34 -16.12
N GLN A 209 15.19 -4.49 -15.69
CA GLN A 209 15.61 -5.66 -14.90
C GLN A 209 14.92 -5.69 -13.53
N CYS A 210 14.87 -4.56 -12.82
CA CYS A 210 14.17 -4.44 -11.54
C CYS A 210 12.68 -4.76 -11.68
N THR A 211 12.00 -4.16 -12.66
CA THR A 211 10.57 -4.37 -12.89
C THR A 211 10.27 -5.82 -13.26
N LYS A 212 11.12 -6.45 -14.07
CA LYS A 212 10.96 -7.88 -14.41
C LYS A 212 11.09 -8.76 -13.17
N SER A 213 12.10 -8.55 -12.35
CA SER A 213 12.33 -9.31 -11.11
C SER A 213 11.20 -9.09 -10.10
N GLN A 214 10.80 -7.83 -9.87
CA GLN A 214 9.73 -7.49 -8.95
C GLN A 214 8.37 -7.97 -9.45
N GLY A 215 8.11 -7.89 -10.75
CA GLY A 215 6.88 -8.35 -11.36
C GLY A 215 6.64 -9.85 -11.12
N TYR A 216 7.68 -10.67 -11.26
CA TYR A 216 7.57 -12.10 -10.93
C TYR A 216 7.28 -12.33 -9.45
N SER A 217 8.01 -11.66 -8.56
CA SER A 217 7.82 -11.82 -7.12
C SER A 217 6.42 -11.35 -6.68
N TYR A 218 5.96 -10.24 -7.23
CA TYR A 218 4.62 -9.72 -6.97
C TYR A 218 3.53 -10.64 -7.53
N GLY A 219 3.71 -11.17 -8.75
CA GLY A 219 2.79 -12.15 -9.35
C GLY A 219 2.66 -13.43 -8.50
N VAL A 220 3.79 -13.95 -8.01
CA VAL A 220 3.79 -15.12 -7.10
C VAL A 220 3.10 -14.77 -5.76
N PHE A 221 3.37 -13.60 -5.19
CA PHE A 221 2.71 -13.13 -3.99
C PHE A 221 1.18 -13.07 -4.16
N VAL A 222 0.70 -12.42 -5.23
CA VAL A 222 -0.73 -12.31 -5.53
C VAL A 222 -1.35 -13.70 -5.74
N ALA A 223 -0.70 -14.56 -6.53
CA ALA A 223 -1.19 -15.91 -6.78
C ALA A 223 -1.33 -16.74 -5.48
N ILE A 224 -0.36 -16.64 -4.56
CA ILE A 224 -0.42 -17.30 -3.26
C ILE A 224 -1.56 -16.75 -2.40
N VAL A 225 -1.68 -15.44 -2.30
CA VAL A 225 -2.71 -14.80 -1.46
C VAL A 225 -4.11 -15.06 -2.01
N GLU A 226 -4.31 -14.96 -3.32
CA GLU A 226 -5.60 -15.26 -3.97
C GLU A 226 -5.94 -16.75 -3.98
N SER A 227 -4.94 -17.63 -3.89
CA SER A 227 -5.14 -19.08 -3.78
C SER A 227 -5.71 -19.54 -2.42
N GLY A 228 -6.02 -18.64 -1.51
CA GLY A 228 -6.59 -18.98 -0.20
C GLY A 228 -7.78 -19.94 -0.27
N ILE A 229 -8.61 -19.84 -1.30
CA ILE A 229 -9.74 -20.73 -1.54
C ILE A 229 -9.29 -22.18 -1.77
N LEU A 230 -8.12 -22.39 -2.40
CA LEU A 230 -7.55 -23.74 -2.66
C LEU A 230 -7.10 -24.41 -1.35
N PHE A 231 -6.79 -23.65 -0.32
CA PHE A 231 -6.46 -24.19 1.00
C PHE A 231 -7.72 -24.41 1.85
N VAL A 232 -8.66 -23.47 1.80
CA VAL A 232 -9.88 -23.52 2.61
C VAL A 232 -10.86 -24.59 2.13
N LEU A 233 -11.02 -24.79 0.82
CA LEU A 233 -11.95 -25.79 0.27
C LEU A 233 -11.60 -27.23 0.64
N PRO A 234 -10.37 -27.73 0.43
CA PRO A 234 -10.02 -29.09 0.82
C PRO A 234 -10.06 -29.29 2.34
N LEU A 235 -9.56 -28.30 3.11
CA LEU A 235 -9.58 -28.35 4.57
C LEU A 235 -11.00 -28.38 5.10
N GLY A 236 -11.89 -27.51 4.57
CA GLY A 236 -13.31 -27.48 4.93
C GLY A 236 -14.03 -28.78 4.54
N GLY A 237 -13.72 -29.35 3.37
CA GLY A 237 -14.25 -30.65 2.93
C GLY A 237 -13.85 -31.79 3.86
N VAL A 238 -12.58 -31.88 4.24
CA VAL A 238 -12.10 -32.89 5.22
C VAL A 238 -12.75 -32.71 6.57
N LEU A 239 -12.83 -31.50 7.08
CA LEU A 239 -13.49 -31.20 8.37
C LEU A 239 -14.99 -31.52 8.32
N TYR A 240 -15.66 -31.27 7.23
CA TYR A 240 -17.07 -31.63 7.04
C TYR A 240 -17.29 -33.13 7.03
N LEU A 241 -16.40 -33.91 6.42
CA LEU A 241 -16.47 -35.37 6.40
C LEU A 241 -16.15 -35.99 7.77
N GLN A 242 -15.29 -35.37 8.57
CA GLN A 242 -14.89 -35.87 9.90
C GLN A 242 -15.85 -35.49 11.02
N ALA A 243 -16.47 -34.33 10.95
CA ALA A 243 -17.51 -33.89 11.87
C ALA A 243 -18.50 -33.02 11.09
N PRO A 244 -19.75 -33.50 10.87
CA PRO A 244 -20.74 -32.70 10.15
C PRO A 244 -20.86 -31.32 10.80
N PHE A 245 -20.56 -30.31 10.01
CA PHE A 245 -20.61 -28.92 10.41
C PHE A 245 -22.03 -28.61 10.91
N ARG A 246 -22.18 -28.48 12.24
CA ARG A 246 -23.42 -27.96 12.79
C ARG A 246 -23.37 -26.44 12.58
N PRO A 247 -24.21 -25.86 11.73
CA PRO A 247 -24.34 -24.43 11.68
C PRO A 247 -24.67 -23.93 13.10
N PRO A 248 -24.13 -22.77 13.52
CA PRO A 248 -24.44 -22.19 14.80
C PRO A 248 -25.96 -22.06 14.90
N THR A 249 -26.56 -22.84 15.78
CA THR A 249 -28.00 -22.73 16.08
C THR A 249 -28.23 -21.30 16.53
N THR A 250 -28.97 -20.55 15.73
CA THR A 250 -29.55 -19.29 16.17
C THR A 250 -30.26 -19.58 17.49
N CYS A 251 -29.87 -18.89 18.55
CA CYS A 251 -30.65 -18.86 19.79
C CYS A 251 -32.07 -18.40 19.44
N SER A 252 -32.97 -19.37 19.36
CA SER A 252 -34.41 -19.12 19.37
C SER A 252 -34.79 -18.90 20.82
N SER A 253 -35.04 -17.69 21.20
CA SER A 253 -35.95 -17.32 22.28
C SER A 253 -36.41 -15.89 22.08
#